data_068022e9286dc140ef31d7373af43609
#
_entry.id   068022e9286dc140ef31d7373af43609
#
_cell.length_a   1.000
_cell.length_b   1.000
_cell.length_c   1.000
_cell.angle_alpha   90.00
_cell.angle_beta   90.00
_cell.angle_gamma   90.00
#
_symmetry.space_group_name_H-M   'P 1'
#
loop_
_entity.id
_entity.type
_entity.pdbx_description
1 polymer ?
#
loop_
_entity_poly.entity_id
_entity_poly.type
_entity_poly.pdbx_seq_one_letter_code
_entity_poly.pdbx_strand_id
1 'polypeptide(L)'
;MSVEIITHLGTVDPVMKRLVAAAGPLAIESRDDHSPYEVLARAIAHQQLNGKAAQSILNRFVSTCGQGIFPTPAALLALEDAALRASGFSFSKIAALRDLAAKTMSGVVPVRDVLHALSDLEIIERLTAVRGIGRWTVQMLLMFQLRRPDVLPVDDFGVRMGFQLAYGLKRLPAPQVLGLYGARWAPYRSAAAWYLWRAVDLSRAGQLPPCLEAVQLPRLPRKRRKAARKPPRRLKRVAVSAAPRAPTGVRTRARRPPARRSRAPKKKK
;
A
#
# COMPACT_ATOMS: atom_id res chain seq x y z
N MET A 1 -0.38 7.55 -30.64
CA MET A 1 -0.65 7.36 -29.18
C MET A 1 0.15 8.34 -28.32
N SER A 2 1.50 8.40 -28.36
CA SER A 2 2.26 9.35 -27.49
C SER A 2 1.94 10.82 -27.77
N VAL A 3 1.81 11.25 -29.03
CA VAL A 3 1.49 12.63 -29.41
C VAL A 3 0.10 13.05 -28.92
N GLU A 4 -0.88 12.20 -29.06
CA GLU A 4 -2.26 12.43 -28.59
C GLU A 4 -2.33 12.62 -27.08
N ILE A 5 -1.65 11.75 -26.31
CA ILE A 5 -1.57 11.83 -24.85
C ILE A 5 -0.95 13.16 -24.41
N ILE A 6 0.18 13.51 -25.00
CA ILE A 6 0.92 14.74 -24.68
C ILE A 6 0.08 15.99 -25.05
N THR A 7 -0.57 15.98 -26.19
CA THR A 7 -1.45 17.06 -26.65
C THR A 7 -2.62 17.22 -25.67
N HIS A 8 -3.31 16.13 -25.31
CA HIS A 8 -4.40 16.18 -24.35
C HIS A 8 -3.96 16.76 -23.01
N LEU A 9 -2.91 16.19 -22.40
CA LEU A 9 -2.42 16.65 -21.10
C LEU A 9 -2.02 18.13 -21.12
N GLY A 10 -1.37 18.57 -22.21
CA GLY A 10 -0.97 19.97 -22.37
C GLY A 10 -2.15 20.93 -22.62
N THR A 11 -3.24 20.45 -23.21
CA THR A 11 -4.45 21.24 -23.46
C THR A 11 -5.26 21.47 -22.19
N VAL A 12 -5.42 20.41 -21.36
CA VAL A 12 -6.25 20.47 -20.15
C VAL A 12 -5.53 21.03 -18.93
N ASP A 13 -4.17 21.14 -19.00
CA ASP A 13 -3.37 21.54 -17.86
C ASP A 13 -2.05 22.22 -18.30
N PRO A 14 -1.93 23.53 -18.15
CA PRO A 14 -0.73 24.28 -18.55
C PRO A 14 0.51 23.94 -17.73
N VAL A 15 0.36 23.50 -16.46
CA VAL A 15 1.49 23.00 -15.65
C VAL A 15 1.98 21.69 -16.24
N MET A 16 1.07 20.79 -16.59
CA MET A 16 1.41 19.51 -17.22
C MET A 16 2.08 19.73 -18.58
N LYS A 17 1.64 20.72 -19.37
CA LYS A 17 2.27 21.09 -20.64
C LYS A 17 3.76 21.41 -20.48
N ARG A 18 4.12 22.23 -19.49
CA ARG A 18 5.53 22.57 -19.21
C ARG A 18 6.30 21.39 -18.67
N LEU A 19 5.68 20.61 -17.80
CA LEU A 19 6.31 19.41 -17.24
C LEU A 19 6.64 18.39 -18.33
N VAL A 20 5.72 18.15 -19.26
CA VAL A 20 5.93 17.29 -20.44
C VAL A 20 7.09 17.80 -21.29
N ALA A 21 7.16 19.11 -21.57
CA ALA A 21 8.25 19.71 -22.34
C ALA A 21 9.62 19.53 -21.65
N ALA A 22 9.67 19.63 -20.33
CA ALA A 22 10.90 19.48 -19.57
C ALA A 22 11.33 18.02 -19.37
N ALA A 23 10.36 17.11 -19.19
CA ALA A 23 10.62 15.70 -18.94
C ALA A 23 10.92 14.87 -20.21
N GLY A 24 10.55 15.40 -21.38
CA GLY A 24 10.70 14.70 -22.66
C GLY A 24 9.61 13.64 -22.91
N PRO A 25 9.88 12.70 -23.83
CA PRO A 25 8.88 11.74 -24.29
C PRO A 25 8.43 10.78 -23.18
N LEU A 26 7.16 10.38 -23.26
CA LEU A 26 6.59 9.38 -22.34
C LEU A 26 7.27 8.03 -22.55
N ALA A 27 7.91 7.51 -21.50
CA ALA A 27 8.59 6.21 -21.49
C ALA A 27 8.06 5.34 -20.34
N ILE A 28 6.85 4.82 -20.50
CA ILE A 28 6.34 3.79 -19.60
C ILE A 28 6.85 2.44 -20.12
N GLU A 29 7.95 1.96 -19.53
CA GLU A 29 8.48 0.65 -19.85
C GLU A 29 7.49 -0.45 -19.40
N SER A 30 7.23 -1.37 -20.28
CA SER A 30 6.44 -2.56 -19.98
C SER A 30 7.38 -3.67 -19.50
N ARG A 31 6.98 -4.37 -18.46
CA ARG A 31 7.63 -5.61 -18.01
C ARG A 31 6.77 -6.79 -18.43
N ASP A 32 6.69 -7.03 -19.74
CA ASP A 32 5.77 -8.00 -20.31
C ASP A 32 6.15 -9.49 -20.09
N ASP A 33 7.37 -9.75 -19.60
CA ASP A 33 7.94 -11.11 -19.55
C ASP A 33 7.47 -11.93 -18.36
N HIS A 34 6.83 -11.31 -17.36
CA HIS A 34 6.43 -11.99 -16.13
C HIS A 34 4.93 -12.20 -16.03
N SER A 35 4.52 -13.38 -15.51
CA SER A 35 3.12 -13.64 -15.18
C SER A 35 2.62 -12.68 -14.06
N PRO A 36 1.30 -12.42 -13.95
CA PRO A 36 0.74 -11.64 -12.85
C PRO A 36 1.14 -12.17 -11.47
N TYR A 37 1.21 -13.50 -11.30
CA TYR A 37 1.73 -14.14 -10.09
C TYR A 37 3.16 -13.70 -9.78
N GLU A 38 4.06 -13.79 -10.75
CA GLU A 38 5.47 -13.45 -10.57
C GLU A 38 5.63 -11.96 -10.25
N VAL A 39 4.92 -11.07 -10.95
CA VAL A 39 4.93 -9.63 -10.67
C VAL A 39 4.51 -9.32 -9.24
N LEU A 40 3.43 -9.94 -8.76
CA LEU A 40 2.94 -9.74 -7.40
C LEU A 40 3.91 -10.34 -6.36
N ALA A 41 4.51 -11.51 -6.65
CA ALA A 41 5.52 -12.11 -5.78
C ALA A 41 6.77 -11.23 -5.66
N ARG A 42 7.24 -10.66 -6.78
CA ARG A 42 8.34 -9.67 -6.79
C ARG A 42 7.96 -8.42 -6.02
N ALA A 43 6.74 -7.92 -6.15
CA ALA A 43 6.25 -6.78 -5.39
C ALA A 43 6.28 -7.06 -3.88
N ILE A 44 5.83 -8.24 -3.42
CA ILE A 44 5.93 -8.68 -2.01
C ILE A 44 7.39 -8.69 -1.55
N ALA A 45 8.31 -9.20 -2.38
CA ALA A 45 9.73 -9.23 -2.04
C ALA A 45 10.32 -7.84 -1.83
N HIS A 46 9.91 -6.86 -2.63
CA HIS A 46 10.39 -5.48 -2.57
C HIS A 46 9.82 -4.64 -1.42
N GLN A 47 8.71 -5.04 -0.78
CA GLN A 47 8.10 -4.28 0.30
C GLN A 47 9.09 -4.00 1.44
N GLN A 48 9.18 -2.73 1.88
CA GLN A 48 10.01 -2.29 3.00
C GLN A 48 11.52 -2.59 2.87
N LEU A 49 12.01 -2.83 1.65
CA LEU A 49 13.42 -3.05 1.37
C LEU A 49 13.90 -2.09 0.29
N ASN A 50 15.21 -1.80 0.30
CA ASN A 50 15.82 -1.17 -0.86
C ASN A 50 15.93 -2.17 -2.03
N GLY A 51 16.02 -1.64 -3.26
CA GLY A 51 16.00 -2.45 -4.48
C GLY A 51 17.11 -3.52 -4.51
N LYS A 52 18.32 -3.20 -4.04
CA LYS A 52 19.47 -4.14 -4.04
C LYS A 52 19.21 -5.33 -3.09
N ALA A 53 18.72 -5.06 -1.87
CA ALA A 53 18.42 -6.11 -0.90
C ALA A 53 17.26 -7.02 -1.39
N ALA A 54 16.20 -6.44 -1.93
CA ALA A 54 15.09 -7.21 -2.50
C ALA A 54 15.52 -8.08 -3.67
N GLN A 55 16.35 -7.53 -4.58
CA GLN A 55 16.88 -8.29 -5.72
C GLN A 55 17.80 -9.44 -5.27
N SER A 56 18.62 -9.23 -4.23
CA SER A 56 19.47 -10.29 -3.67
C SER A 56 18.64 -11.44 -3.09
N ILE A 57 17.52 -11.15 -2.41
CA ILE A 57 16.58 -12.16 -1.91
C ILE A 57 15.94 -12.91 -3.07
N LEU A 58 15.46 -12.21 -4.09
CA LEU A 58 14.86 -12.82 -5.28
C LEU A 58 15.85 -13.71 -6.04
N ASN A 59 17.11 -13.29 -6.20
CA ASN A 59 18.12 -14.09 -6.86
C ASN A 59 18.38 -15.40 -6.09
N ARG A 60 18.50 -15.34 -4.75
CA ARG A 60 18.63 -16.57 -3.93
C ARG A 60 17.39 -17.45 -4.04
N PHE A 61 16.20 -16.87 -3.98
CA PHE A 61 14.95 -17.60 -4.12
C PHE A 61 14.86 -18.35 -5.44
N VAL A 62 15.19 -17.69 -6.56
CA VAL A 62 15.20 -18.31 -7.89
C VAL A 62 16.26 -19.40 -7.99
N SER A 63 17.49 -19.16 -7.50
CA SER A 63 18.58 -20.14 -7.58
C SER A 63 18.36 -21.35 -6.68
N THR A 64 17.95 -21.15 -5.42
CA THR A 64 17.86 -22.25 -4.43
C THR A 64 16.53 -22.99 -4.44
N CYS A 65 15.42 -22.26 -4.69
CA CYS A 65 14.08 -22.83 -4.66
C CYS A 65 13.51 -23.12 -6.05
N GLY A 66 14.05 -22.49 -7.10
CA GLY A 66 13.54 -22.57 -8.45
C GLY A 66 14.53 -23.17 -9.48
N GLN A 67 15.71 -23.60 -9.03
CA GLN A 67 16.73 -24.16 -9.94
C GLN A 67 17.05 -23.23 -11.14
N GLY A 68 17.07 -21.92 -10.89
CA GLY A 68 17.33 -20.91 -11.91
C GLY A 68 16.07 -20.34 -12.59
N ILE A 69 14.90 -20.92 -12.37
CA ILE A 69 13.61 -20.45 -12.89
C ILE A 69 12.74 -19.97 -11.73
N PHE A 70 11.92 -18.95 -11.96
CA PHE A 70 11.01 -18.47 -10.91
C PHE A 70 10.00 -19.58 -10.53
N PRO A 71 9.92 -19.99 -9.24
CA PRO A 71 9.07 -21.09 -8.82
C PRO A 71 7.60 -20.86 -9.18
N THR A 72 6.95 -21.87 -9.75
CA THR A 72 5.50 -21.85 -10.01
C THR A 72 4.70 -21.76 -8.70
N PRO A 73 3.42 -21.36 -8.73
CA PRO A 73 2.58 -21.35 -7.54
C PRO A 73 2.56 -22.71 -6.82
N ALA A 74 2.44 -23.81 -7.56
CA ALA A 74 2.43 -25.16 -7.00
C ALA A 74 3.79 -25.52 -6.36
N ALA A 75 4.90 -25.20 -7.04
CA ALA A 75 6.24 -25.43 -6.49
C ALA A 75 6.46 -24.64 -5.21
N LEU A 76 6.05 -23.35 -5.17
CA LEU A 76 6.17 -22.52 -3.98
C LEU A 76 5.37 -23.11 -2.79
N LEU A 77 4.18 -23.63 -3.03
CA LEU A 77 3.35 -24.25 -1.98
C LEU A 77 3.98 -25.54 -1.43
N ALA A 78 4.73 -26.28 -2.23
CA ALA A 78 5.44 -27.50 -1.84
C ALA A 78 6.73 -27.23 -1.04
N LEU A 79 7.30 -26.00 -1.09
CA LEU A 79 8.52 -25.66 -0.35
C LEU A 79 8.27 -25.60 1.16
N GLU A 80 9.25 -26.00 1.95
CA GLU A 80 9.29 -25.77 3.38
C GLU A 80 9.54 -24.30 3.71
N ASP A 81 8.97 -23.78 4.82
CA ASP A 81 9.23 -22.41 5.27
C ASP A 81 10.71 -22.15 5.54
N ALA A 82 11.47 -23.18 5.95
CA ALA A 82 12.91 -23.11 6.16
C ALA A 82 13.66 -22.71 4.88
N ALA A 83 13.30 -23.24 3.71
CA ALA A 83 13.91 -22.92 2.42
C ALA A 83 13.61 -21.46 2.02
N LEU A 84 12.38 -21.01 2.22
CA LEU A 84 12.00 -19.63 1.97
C LEU A 84 12.72 -18.65 2.93
N ARG A 85 12.90 -19.05 4.20
CA ARG A 85 13.67 -18.29 5.18
C ARG A 85 15.14 -18.19 4.80
N ALA A 86 15.76 -19.28 4.32
CA ALA A 86 17.14 -19.32 3.86
C ALA A 86 17.37 -18.38 2.66
N SER A 87 16.35 -18.20 1.81
CA SER A 87 16.38 -17.19 0.74
C SER A 87 16.35 -15.75 1.26
N GLY A 88 15.94 -15.52 2.51
CA GLY A 88 15.91 -14.21 3.17
C GLY A 88 14.53 -13.59 3.32
N PHE A 89 13.45 -14.31 3.06
CA PHE A 89 12.10 -13.80 3.30
C PHE A 89 11.75 -13.76 4.79
N SER A 90 11.05 -12.71 5.21
CA SER A 90 10.43 -12.64 6.55
C SER A 90 9.21 -13.57 6.62
N PHE A 91 8.80 -13.98 7.82
CA PHE A 91 7.60 -14.81 8.00
C PHE A 91 6.33 -14.17 7.42
N SER A 92 6.20 -12.84 7.52
CA SER A 92 5.07 -12.12 6.93
C SER A 92 5.06 -12.19 5.40
N LYS A 93 6.23 -12.11 4.76
CA LYS A 93 6.38 -12.26 3.31
C LYS A 93 6.14 -13.70 2.87
N ILE A 94 6.60 -14.69 3.62
CA ILE A 94 6.33 -16.11 3.34
C ILE A 94 4.81 -16.36 3.37
N ALA A 95 4.12 -15.88 4.41
CA ALA A 95 2.67 -16.01 4.48
C ALA A 95 1.94 -15.31 3.32
N ALA A 96 2.45 -14.15 2.87
CA ALA A 96 1.91 -13.45 1.70
C ALA A 96 2.17 -14.20 0.39
N LEU A 97 3.37 -14.75 0.19
CA LEU A 97 3.72 -15.55 -0.98
C LEU A 97 2.90 -16.84 -1.07
N ARG A 98 2.65 -17.54 0.04
CA ARG A 98 1.79 -18.71 0.09
C ARG A 98 0.34 -18.38 -0.24
N ASP A 99 -0.18 -17.30 0.34
CA ASP A 99 -1.55 -16.85 0.05
C ASP A 99 -1.69 -16.45 -1.43
N LEU A 100 -0.69 -15.75 -1.99
CA LEU A 100 -0.64 -15.43 -3.41
C LEU A 100 -0.64 -16.69 -4.28
N ALA A 101 0.20 -17.67 -3.96
CA ALA A 101 0.28 -18.93 -4.71
C ALA A 101 -1.04 -19.72 -4.66
N ALA A 102 -1.63 -19.86 -3.47
CA ALA A 102 -2.94 -20.52 -3.30
C ALA A 102 -4.04 -19.81 -4.10
N LYS A 103 -4.07 -18.48 -4.07
CA LYS A 103 -5.04 -17.66 -4.81
C LYS A 103 -4.80 -17.67 -6.32
N THR A 104 -3.57 -17.89 -6.75
CA THR A 104 -3.28 -18.13 -8.17
C THR A 104 -3.81 -19.50 -8.62
N MET A 105 -3.58 -20.53 -7.83
CA MET A 105 -4.10 -21.88 -8.12
C MET A 105 -5.64 -21.95 -8.13
N SER A 106 -6.30 -21.15 -7.29
CA SER A 106 -7.78 -21.07 -7.24
C SER A 106 -8.39 -20.10 -8.26
N GLY A 107 -7.58 -19.42 -9.10
CA GLY A 107 -8.06 -18.46 -10.10
C GLY A 107 -8.47 -17.09 -9.60
N VAL A 108 -8.28 -16.79 -8.30
CA VAL A 108 -8.47 -15.43 -7.75
C VAL A 108 -7.44 -14.46 -8.34
N VAL A 109 -6.19 -14.92 -8.51
CA VAL A 109 -5.16 -14.23 -9.31
C VAL A 109 -5.11 -14.90 -10.68
N PRO A 110 -5.78 -14.34 -11.68
CA PRO A 110 -5.88 -14.99 -12.98
C PRO A 110 -4.66 -14.71 -13.86
N VAL A 111 -4.59 -15.40 -14.98
CA VAL A 111 -3.61 -15.14 -16.05
C VAL A 111 -3.86 -13.78 -16.70
N ARG A 112 -2.86 -13.26 -17.42
CA ARG A 112 -2.88 -11.93 -18.03
C ARG A 112 -4.08 -11.70 -18.94
N ASP A 113 -4.42 -12.65 -19.81
CA ASP A 113 -5.51 -12.50 -20.77
C ASP A 113 -6.86 -12.29 -20.07
N VAL A 114 -7.09 -13.00 -18.97
CA VAL A 114 -8.28 -12.80 -18.14
C VAL A 114 -8.27 -11.43 -17.49
N LEU A 115 -7.11 -10.95 -17.01
CA LEU A 115 -7.00 -9.59 -16.45
C LEU A 115 -7.31 -8.52 -17.50
N HIS A 116 -6.90 -8.70 -18.75
CA HIS A 116 -7.21 -7.75 -19.81
C HIS A 116 -8.72 -7.60 -20.06
N ALA A 117 -9.51 -8.66 -19.85
CA ALA A 117 -10.96 -8.66 -20.01
C ALA A 117 -11.72 -8.01 -18.83
N LEU A 118 -11.08 -7.83 -17.67
CA LEU A 118 -11.71 -7.26 -16.49
C LEU A 118 -11.55 -5.73 -16.44
N SER A 119 -12.47 -5.06 -15.75
CA SER A 119 -12.33 -3.65 -15.40
C SER A 119 -11.26 -3.44 -14.33
N ASP A 120 -10.70 -2.23 -14.24
CA ASP A 120 -9.71 -1.87 -13.22
C ASP A 120 -10.25 -2.06 -11.80
N LEU A 121 -11.55 -1.81 -11.56
CA LEU A 121 -12.18 -2.00 -10.26
C LEU A 121 -12.25 -3.48 -9.87
N GLU A 122 -12.65 -4.35 -10.77
CA GLU A 122 -12.67 -5.80 -10.54
C GLU A 122 -11.28 -6.36 -10.28
N ILE A 123 -10.28 -5.89 -11.02
CA ILE A 123 -8.87 -6.27 -10.79
C ILE A 123 -8.41 -5.84 -9.40
N ILE A 124 -8.71 -4.60 -9.00
CA ILE A 124 -8.35 -4.08 -7.68
C ILE A 124 -9.02 -4.92 -6.58
N GLU A 125 -10.31 -5.19 -6.70
CA GLU A 125 -11.07 -5.98 -5.72
C GLU A 125 -10.48 -7.39 -5.58
N ARG A 126 -10.28 -8.09 -6.69
CA ARG A 126 -9.72 -9.45 -6.70
C ARG A 126 -8.32 -9.51 -6.13
N LEU A 127 -7.41 -8.67 -6.60
CA LEU A 127 -6.00 -8.77 -6.23
C LEU A 127 -5.71 -8.24 -4.82
N THR A 128 -6.50 -7.27 -4.32
CA THR A 128 -6.37 -6.84 -2.91
C THR A 128 -6.87 -7.86 -1.91
N ALA A 129 -7.58 -8.89 -2.32
CA ALA A 129 -7.88 -10.05 -1.47
C ALA A 129 -6.63 -10.84 -1.10
N VAL A 130 -5.52 -10.71 -1.86
CA VAL A 130 -4.24 -11.37 -1.58
C VAL A 130 -3.56 -10.69 -0.39
N ARG A 131 -3.13 -11.50 0.58
CA ARG A 131 -2.41 -11.00 1.76
C ARG A 131 -1.18 -10.19 1.38
N GLY A 132 -1.08 -8.96 1.91
CA GLY A 132 0.05 -8.07 1.65
C GLY A 132 -0.02 -7.33 0.31
N ILE A 133 -1.02 -7.56 -0.52
CA ILE A 133 -1.25 -6.81 -1.76
C ILE A 133 -2.28 -5.71 -1.49
N GLY A 134 -1.80 -4.46 -1.50
CA GLY A 134 -2.65 -3.29 -1.36
C GLY A 134 -3.04 -2.68 -2.72
N ARG A 135 -4.00 -1.76 -2.67
CA ARG A 135 -4.47 -1.01 -3.86
C ARG A 135 -3.32 -0.41 -4.68
N TRP A 136 -2.34 0.18 -4.02
CA TRP A 136 -1.17 0.76 -4.68
C TRP A 136 -0.40 -0.28 -5.53
N THR A 137 -0.15 -1.47 -4.98
CA THR A 137 0.54 -2.55 -5.72
C THR A 137 -0.25 -2.98 -6.95
N VAL A 138 -1.58 -3.07 -6.83
CA VAL A 138 -2.45 -3.39 -7.97
C VAL A 138 -2.43 -2.27 -9.01
N GLN A 139 -2.44 -1.01 -8.60
CA GLN A 139 -2.33 0.13 -9.53
C GLN A 139 -0.99 0.11 -10.30
N MET A 140 0.12 -0.31 -9.66
CA MET A 140 1.39 -0.52 -10.37
C MET A 140 1.28 -1.64 -11.41
N LEU A 141 0.62 -2.75 -11.10
CA LEU A 141 0.34 -3.81 -12.08
C LEU A 141 -0.52 -3.29 -13.23
N LEU A 142 -1.58 -2.54 -12.95
CA LEU A 142 -2.43 -1.93 -13.98
C LEU A 142 -1.64 -1.04 -14.94
N MET A 143 -0.78 -0.16 -14.41
CA MET A 143 -0.01 0.80 -15.20
C MET A 143 1.12 0.14 -16.01
N PHE A 144 1.93 -0.71 -15.37
CA PHE A 144 3.18 -1.19 -15.95
C PHE A 144 3.09 -2.58 -16.60
N GLN A 145 2.11 -3.39 -16.19
CA GLN A 145 1.88 -4.72 -16.77
C GLN A 145 0.73 -4.73 -17.78
N LEU A 146 -0.42 -4.16 -17.40
CA LEU A 146 -1.60 -4.16 -18.23
C LEU A 146 -1.74 -2.92 -19.12
N ARG A 147 -0.81 -1.96 -18.97
CA ARG A 147 -0.76 -0.70 -19.75
C ARG A 147 -2.07 0.08 -19.73
N ARG A 148 -2.80 0.01 -18.61
CA ARG A 148 -4.05 0.76 -18.46
C ARG A 148 -3.75 2.26 -18.53
N PRO A 149 -4.40 3.01 -19.44
CA PRO A 149 -4.06 4.40 -19.70
C PRO A 149 -4.55 5.35 -18.60
N ASP A 150 -5.56 4.95 -17.82
CA ASP A 150 -6.32 5.87 -16.98
C ASP A 150 -6.30 5.54 -15.49
N VAL A 151 -5.11 5.25 -14.96
CA VAL A 151 -4.87 4.96 -13.54
C VAL A 151 -4.15 6.12 -12.87
N LEU A 152 -4.71 6.66 -11.77
CA LEU A 152 -4.07 7.67 -10.93
C LEU A 152 -3.85 7.11 -9.51
N PRO A 153 -2.62 6.78 -9.14
CA PRO A 153 -2.29 6.28 -7.81
C PRO A 153 -2.20 7.44 -6.81
N VAL A 154 -3.35 7.92 -6.36
CA VAL A 154 -3.46 9.13 -5.51
C VAL A 154 -2.80 8.98 -4.14
N ASP A 155 -2.62 7.76 -3.65
CA ASP A 155 -1.95 7.47 -2.38
C ASP A 155 -0.42 7.36 -2.54
N ASP A 156 0.09 7.32 -3.78
CA ASP A 156 1.52 7.24 -4.06
C ASP A 156 2.24 8.51 -3.61
N PHE A 157 3.28 8.32 -2.79
CA PHE A 157 4.03 9.46 -2.25
C PHE A 157 4.77 10.23 -3.35
N GLY A 158 5.36 9.53 -4.33
CA GLY A 158 6.10 10.13 -5.43
C GLY A 158 5.20 10.95 -6.34
N VAL A 159 4.01 10.42 -6.68
CA VAL A 159 3.01 11.16 -7.46
C VAL A 159 2.54 12.41 -6.73
N ARG A 160 2.24 12.31 -5.43
CA ARG A 160 1.83 13.47 -4.61
C ARG A 160 2.94 14.50 -4.45
N MET A 161 4.18 14.04 -4.26
CA MET A 161 5.36 14.89 -4.17
C MET A 161 5.61 15.60 -5.50
N GLY A 162 5.56 14.88 -6.62
CA GLY A 162 5.69 15.46 -7.95
C GLY A 162 4.62 16.52 -8.24
N PHE A 163 3.38 16.24 -7.83
CA PHE A 163 2.31 17.24 -7.92
C PHE A 163 2.60 18.47 -7.05
N GLN A 164 3.04 18.26 -5.80
CA GLN A 164 3.44 19.39 -4.94
C GLN A 164 4.50 20.26 -5.61
N LEU A 165 5.55 19.64 -6.12
CA LEU A 165 6.71 20.34 -6.72
C LEU A 165 6.32 21.06 -8.02
N ALA A 166 5.71 20.35 -8.97
CA ALA A 166 5.36 20.90 -10.27
C ALA A 166 4.32 22.03 -10.19
N TYR A 167 3.43 21.97 -9.20
CA TYR A 167 2.34 22.95 -9.00
C TYR A 167 2.66 23.99 -7.93
N GLY A 168 3.91 24.07 -7.45
CA GLY A 168 4.35 25.10 -6.51
C GLY A 168 3.60 25.10 -5.17
N LEU A 169 3.12 23.94 -4.70
CA LEU A 169 2.31 23.88 -3.50
C LEU A 169 3.19 23.91 -2.24
N LYS A 170 2.76 24.66 -1.23
CA LYS A 170 3.46 24.73 0.08
C LYS A 170 3.42 23.42 0.87
N ARG A 171 2.42 22.57 0.64
CA ARG A 171 2.19 21.31 1.39
C ARG A 171 1.81 20.19 0.44
N LEU A 172 2.14 18.96 0.84
CA LEU A 172 1.72 17.75 0.15
C LEU A 172 0.19 17.69 0.05
N PRO A 173 -0.40 17.56 -1.15
CA PRO A 173 -1.86 17.50 -1.31
C PRO A 173 -2.42 16.24 -0.67
N ALA A 174 -3.64 16.32 -0.13
CA ALA A 174 -4.35 15.12 0.28
C ALA A 174 -4.69 14.25 -0.94
N PRO A 175 -4.72 12.91 -0.82
CA PRO A 175 -5.06 12.02 -1.94
C PRO A 175 -6.35 12.40 -2.65
N GLN A 176 -7.39 12.77 -1.90
CA GLN A 176 -8.67 13.18 -2.46
C GLN A 176 -8.58 14.47 -3.28
N VAL A 177 -7.73 15.43 -2.86
CA VAL A 177 -7.50 16.68 -3.60
C VAL A 177 -6.81 16.37 -4.93
N LEU A 178 -5.79 15.51 -4.91
CA LEU A 178 -5.12 15.06 -6.12
C LEU A 178 -6.07 14.31 -7.05
N GLY A 179 -6.91 13.42 -6.52
CA GLY A 179 -7.90 12.68 -7.31
C GLY A 179 -8.91 13.59 -8.01
N LEU A 180 -9.44 14.58 -7.28
CA LEU A 180 -10.37 15.56 -7.85
C LEU A 180 -9.71 16.45 -8.89
N TYR A 181 -8.48 16.91 -8.62
CA TYR A 181 -7.73 17.72 -9.56
C TYR A 181 -7.39 16.93 -10.82
N GLY A 182 -6.89 15.70 -10.65
CA GLY A 182 -6.43 14.83 -11.73
C GLY A 182 -7.54 14.22 -12.58
N ALA A 183 -8.80 14.42 -12.22
CA ALA A 183 -9.93 14.02 -13.08
C ALA A 183 -9.86 14.62 -14.48
N ARG A 184 -9.28 15.82 -14.62
CA ARG A 184 -9.08 16.50 -15.93
C ARG A 184 -8.11 15.80 -16.86
N TRP A 185 -7.21 14.97 -16.33
CA TRP A 185 -6.22 14.23 -17.12
C TRP A 185 -6.77 12.96 -17.75
N ALA A 186 -8.01 12.57 -17.40
CA ALA A 186 -8.66 11.42 -18.04
C ALA A 186 -8.79 11.67 -19.55
N PRO A 187 -8.61 10.63 -20.37
CA PRO A 187 -8.40 9.22 -20.05
C PRO A 187 -6.91 8.81 -19.94
N TYR A 188 -5.99 9.76 -19.69
CA TYR A 188 -4.55 9.52 -19.70
C TYR A 188 -3.88 9.75 -18.33
N ARG A 189 -4.60 9.39 -17.23
CA ARG A 189 -4.10 9.62 -15.86
C ARG A 189 -2.85 8.83 -15.53
N SER A 190 -2.61 7.70 -16.19
CA SER A 190 -1.35 6.94 -16.04
C SER A 190 -0.14 7.71 -16.54
N ALA A 191 -0.28 8.36 -17.69
CA ALA A 191 0.76 9.24 -18.23
C ALA A 191 0.99 10.46 -17.33
N ALA A 192 -0.09 11.09 -16.84
CA ALA A 192 0.04 12.19 -15.89
C ALA A 192 0.79 11.76 -14.62
N ALA A 193 0.48 10.58 -14.04
CA ALA A 193 1.20 10.04 -12.90
C ALA A 193 2.69 9.82 -13.20
N TRP A 194 3.01 9.31 -14.38
CA TRP A 194 4.41 9.14 -14.83
C TRP A 194 5.14 10.48 -14.89
N TYR A 195 4.55 11.50 -15.47
CA TYR A 195 5.14 12.84 -15.52
C TYR A 195 5.30 13.45 -14.12
N LEU A 196 4.41 13.17 -13.18
CA LEU A 196 4.56 13.61 -11.80
C LEU A 196 5.74 12.92 -11.10
N TRP A 197 6.04 11.65 -11.38
CA TRP A 197 7.30 11.04 -10.90
C TRP A 197 8.52 11.72 -11.55
N ARG A 198 8.47 12.03 -12.84
CA ARG A 198 9.55 12.79 -13.51
C ARG A 198 9.77 14.17 -12.91
N ALA A 199 8.70 14.83 -12.42
CA ALA A 199 8.85 16.12 -11.71
C ALA A 199 9.74 15.99 -10.46
N VAL A 200 9.66 14.87 -9.73
CA VAL A 200 10.54 14.61 -8.58
C VAL A 200 12.00 14.48 -9.03
N ASP A 201 12.24 13.76 -10.12
CA ASP A 201 13.61 13.57 -10.63
C ASP A 201 14.18 14.88 -11.19
N LEU A 202 13.39 15.64 -11.95
CA LEU A 202 13.78 16.95 -12.45
C LEU A 202 14.07 17.94 -11.30
N SER A 203 13.27 17.90 -10.24
CA SER A 203 13.50 18.72 -9.05
C SER A 203 14.83 18.38 -8.36
N ARG A 204 15.16 17.08 -8.23
CA ARG A 204 16.46 16.64 -7.68
C ARG A 204 17.64 17.06 -8.55
N ALA A 205 17.44 17.13 -9.87
CA ALA A 205 18.45 17.57 -10.82
C ALA A 205 18.52 19.10 -10.95
N GLY A 206 17.67 19.87 -10.26
CA GLY A 206 17.59 21.33 -10.41
C GLY A 206 17.03 21.80 -11.76
N GLN A 207 16.32 20.92 -12.49
CA GLN A 207 15.81 21.14 -13.84
C GLN A 207 14.28 21.28 -13.90
N LEU A 208 13.59 21.23 -12.77
CA LEU A 208 12.14 21.41 -12.75
C LEU A 208 11.78 22.86 -13.09
N PRO A 209 10.95 23.11 -14.13
CA PRO A 209 10.53 24.45 -14.46
C PRO A 209 9.66 25.04 -13.34
N PRO A 210 9.77 26.35 -13.05
CA PRO A 210 8.95 27.00 -12.03
C PRO A 210 7.46 26.95 -12.42
N CYS A 211 6.59 26.84 -11.41
CA CYS A 211 5.16 26.98 -11.61
C CYS A 211 4.82 28.47 -11.73
N LEU A 212 4.36 28.89 -12.89
CA LEU A 212 4.01 30.28 -13.19
C LEU A 212 2.51 30.55 -13.04
N GLU A 213 1.69 29.51 -12.97
CA GLU A 213 0.24 29.59 -12.89
C GLU A 213 -0.27 29.64 -11.44
N ALA A 214 -1.33 30.41 -11.24
CA ALA A 214 -2.10 30.34 -10.01
C ALA A 214 -2.94 29.05 -9.99
N VAL A 215 -2.46 28.03 -9.29
CA VAL A 215 -3.15 26.73 -9.21
C VAL A 215 -4.28 26.78 -8.19
N GLN A 216 -5.51 26.62 -8.67
CA GLN A 216 -6.68 26.49 -7.81
C GLN A 216 -6.96 25.01 -7.52
N LEU A 217 -6.74 24.61 -6.27
CA LEU A 217 -7.05 23.25 -5.83
C LEU A 217 -8.52 23.07 -5.46
N PRO A 218 -9.10 21.91 -5.76
CA PRO A 218 -10.45 21.57 -5.29
C PRO A 218 -10.53 21.64 -3.77
N ARG A 219 -11.63 22.23 -3.27
CA ARG A 219 -11.92 22.25 -1.83
C ARG A 219 -12.67 20.98 -1.46
N LEU A 220 -12.15 20.22 -0.51
CA LEU A 220 -12.88 19.08 0.05
C LEU A 220 -14.06 19.57 0.86
N PRO A 221 -15.22 18.89 0.78
CA PRO A 221 -16.33 19.20 1.65
C PRO A 221 -15.89 19.05 3.11
N ARG A 222 -16.16 20.06 3.93
CA ARG A 222 -15.87 20.00 5.37
C ARG A 222 -16.61 18.79 5.94
N LYS A 223 -15.88 17.82 6.50
CA LYS A 223 -16.50 16.75 7.29
C LYS A 223 -17.35 17.43 8.36
N ARG A 224 -18.69 17.30 8.29
CA ARG A 224 -19.57 17.71 9.38
C ARG A 224 -19.01 17.06 10.65
N ARG A 225 -18.52 17.86 11.61
CA ARG A 225 -18.15 17.35 12.93
C ARG A 225 -19.40 16.62 13.43
N LYS A 226 -19.33 15.30 13.55
CA LYS A 226 -20.40 14.57 14.25
C LYS A 226 -20.56 15.29 15.57
N ALA A 227 -21.73 15.90 15.77
CA ALA A 227 -22.08 16.54 17.04
C ALA A 227 -21.71 15.53 18.13
N ALA A 228 -20.83 15.94 19.06
CA ALA A 228 -20.45 15.09 20.16
C ALA A 228 -21.75 14.60 20.81
N ARG A 229 -22.00 13.29 20.76
CA ARG A 229 -23.11 12.69 21.47
C ARG A 229 -23.00 13.15 22.90
N LYS A 230 -23.91 14.01 23.36
CA LYS A 230 -24.02 14.40 24.76
C LYS A 230 -23.98 13.11 25.59
N PRO A 231 -23.10 13.01 26.60
CA PRO A 231 -23.10 11.84 27.46
C PRO A 231 -24.51 11.65 28.04
N PRO A 232 -24.98 10.41 28.20
CA PRO A 232 -26.31 10.15 28.79
C PRO A 232 -26.38 10.82 30.15
N ARG A 233 -27.42 11.61 30.34
CA ARG A 233 -27.72 12.33 31.60
C ARG A 233 -27.72 11.30 32.73
N ARG A 234 -26.75 11.37 33.63
CA ARG A 234 -26.65 10.50 34.81
C ARG A 234 -27.96 10.59 35.57
N LEU A 235 -28.76 9.54 35.54
CA LEU A 235 -29.95 9.41 36.36
C LEU A 235 -29.52 9.53 37.82
N LYS A 236 -30.07 10.54 38.53
CA LYS A 236 -29.88 10.69 39.98
C LYS A 236 -30.33 9.39 40.65
N ARG A 237 -29.41 8.75 41.35
CA ARG A 237 -29.74 7.62 42.24
C ARG A 237 -30.79 8.12 43.24
N VAL A 238 -31.99 7.56 43.17
CA VAL A 238 -32.99 7.68 44.23
C VAL A 238 -32.45 6.94 45.43
N ALA A 239 -32.30 7.64 46.54
CA ALA A 239 -31.90 7.03 47.80
C ALA A 239 -33.01 6.10 48.28
N VAL A 240 -32.73 4.80 48.27
CA VAL A 240 -33.61 3.80 48.94
C VAL A 240 -33.25 3.81 50.43
N SER A 241 -34.26 4.15 51.21
CA SER A 241 -34.27 4.18 52.66
C SER A 241 -33.84 2.87 53.30
N ALA A 242 -33.01 2.99 54.35
CA ALA A 242 -32.46 1.91 55.11
C ALA A 242 -33.53 1.02 55.81
N ALA A 243 -33.39 -0.29 55.68
CA ALA A 243 -34.06 -1.28 56.54
C ALA A 243 -33.06 -1.83 57.61
N PRO A 244 -33.55 -2.35 58.77
CA PRO A 244 -32.82 -2.37 60.01
C PRO A 244 -31.86 -3.57 60.16
N ARG A 245 -30.83 -3.33 61.01
CA ARG A 245 -29.78 -4.29 61.39
C ARG A 245 -30.37 -5.45 62.22
N ALA A 246 -29.90 -6.67 61.96
CA ALA A 246 -30.01 -7.86 62.85
C ALA A 246 -28.57 -8.34 63.26
N PRO A 247 -28.41 -9.07 64.36
CA PRO A 247 -27.23 -8.96 65.20
C PRO A 247 -26.15 -10.04 64.94
N THR A 248 -24.98 -9.70 65.46
CA THR A 248 -23.70 -10.38 65.57
C THR A 248 -23.75 -11.91 65.82
N GLY A 249 -22.85 -12.64 65.13
CA GLY A 249 -22.52 -14.02 65.42
C GLY A 249 -21.19 -14.48 64.81
N VAL A 250 -20.20 -14.63 65.70
CA VAL A 250 -19.07 -15.57 65.69
C VAL A 250 -17.96 -15.50 64.64
N ARG A 251 -16.78 -15.08 65.11
CA ARG A 251 -15.45 -15.20 64.48
C ARG A 251 -15.00 -16.66 64.40
N THR A 252 -14.60 -17.14 63.24
CA THR A 252 -13.65 -18.25 63.12
C THR A 252 -12.42 -17.84 62.30
N ARG A 253 -11.29 -18.03 62.92
CA ARG A 253 -9.92 -17.73 62.49
C ARG A 253 -9.44 -18.87 61.59
N ALA A 254 -9.16 -18.64 60.33
CA ALA A 254 -8.45 -19.59 59.47
C ALA A 254 -7.04 -19.10 59.17
N ARG A 255 -6.08 -20.00 59.36
CA ARG A 255 -4.63 -19.83 59.33
C ARG A 255 -4.11 -19.64 57.90
N ARG A 256 -3.12 -18.74 57.76
CA ARG A 256 -2.26 -18.60 56.55
C ARG A 256 -1.23 -19.73 56.50
N PRO A 257 -0.93 -20.33 55.35
CA PRO A 257 0.27 -21.12 55.12
C PRO A 257 1.48 -20.26 54.75
N PRO A 258 2.73 -20.73 54.99
CA PRO A 258 3.96 -19.92 54.86
C PRO A 258 4.52 -19.85 53.44
N ALA A 259 5.24 -18.73 53.18
CA ALA A 259 5.94 -18.46 51.95
C ALA A 259 7.14 -19.41 51.71
N ARG A 260 7.23 -19.97 50.51
CA ARG A 260 8.40 -20.71 50.02
C ARG A 260 9.40 -19.72 49.40
N ARG A 261 10.59 -19.59 49.98
CA ARG A 261 11.78 -18.95 49.40
C ARG A 261 12.38 -19.88 48.34
N SER A 262 12.57 -19.44 47.11
CA SER A 262 13.43 -20.07 46.13
C SER A 262 14.76 -19.32 46.01
N ARG A 263 15.84 -20.08 46.20
CA ARG A 263 17.24 -19.70 46.10
C ARG A 263 17.64 -19.52 44.64
N ALA A 264 18.40 -18.42 44.36
CA ALA A 264 19.15 -18.27 43.15
C ALA A 264 20.43 -19.13 43.14
N PRO A 265 20.88 -19.65 41.98
CA PRO A 265 22.21 -20.24 41.87
C PRO A 265 23.25 -19.18 41.42
N LYS A 266 24.41 -19.30 42.06
CA LYS A 266 25.63 -18.50 41.86
C LYS A 266 26.30 -18.80 40.54
N LYS A 267 26.88 -17.73 39.94
CA LYS A 267 27.90 -17.80 38.87
C LYS A 267 29.14 -18.55 39.38
N LYS A 268 29.72 -19.36 38.50
CA LYS A 268 31.18 -19.69 38.48
C LYS A 268 31.70 -19.60 37.06
N LYS A 269 32.78 -18.80 36.98
CA LYS A 269 33.93 -18.75 36.07
C LYS A 269 33.78 -19.11 34.61
#